data_6d561a54426892a4a1ec3a625d231039
#
_entry.id   6d561a54426892a4a1ec3a625d231039
#
_cell.length_a   1.000
_cell.length_b   1.000
_cell.length_c   1.000
_cell.angle_alpha   90.00
_cell.angle_beta   90.00
_cell.angle_gamma   90.00
#
_symmetry.space_group_name_H-M   'P 1'
#
loop_
_entity.id
_entity.type
_entity.pdbx_description
1 polymer ?
#
loop_
_entity_poly.entity_id
_entity_poly.type
_entity_poly.pdbx_seq_one_letter_code
_entity_poly.pdbx_strand_id
1 'polypeptide(L)'
;RLEEISKRLASYLSPQVFESIFYSENASGRKYQRKNLTVFFSDIVNFTDLSDTLEPELLATVINNYLSEMTNIAIEYGGTIDKFIGDAVMVFFGDPETNGEREDALACVEMAAKMQNRVVELQSYWKKLGIKNAMQVRMGISTGYCTVGDFGSTQRLDYTAFGSPVNLAARLQELAP
;
A
#
# COMPACT_ATOMS: atom_id res chain seq x y z
N ARG A 1 -12.69 -1.95 26.77
CA ARG A 1 -13.53 -1.21 25.79
C ARG A 1 -12.74 -0.14 25.02
N LEU A 2 -11.93 0.72 25.70
CA LEU A 2 -11.07 1.72 25.03
C LEU A 2 -9.95 1.08 24.22
N GLU A 3 -9.27 0.06 24.74
CA GLU A 3 -8.24 -0.69 24.01
C GLU A 3 -8.78 -1.40 22.77
N GLU A 4 -9.99 -1.91 22.85
CA GLU A 4 -10.65 -2.60 21.74
C GLU A 4 -11.03 -1.62 20.62
N ILE A 5 -11.51 -0.43 20.98
CA ILE A 5 -11.80 0.67 20.05
C ILE A 5 -10.50 1.15 19.42
N SER A 6 -9.43 1.35 20.19
CA SER A 6 -8.11 1.77 19.71
C SER A 6 -7.54 0.74 18.72
N LYS A 7 -7.58 -0.56 19.01
CA LYS A 7 -7.15 -1.62 18.08
C LYS A 7 -7.98 -1.63 16.80
N ARG A 8 -9.27 -1.38 16.89
CA ARG A 8 -10.14 -1.32 15.72
C ARG A 8 -9.88 -0.08 14.86
N LEU A 9 -9.63 1.06 15.49
CA LEU A 9 -9.20 2.28 14.78
C LEU A 9 -7.82 2.11 14.12
N ALA A 10 -6.89 1.43 14.79
CA ALA A 10 -5.57 1.12 14.24
C ALA A 10 -5.63 0.33 12.93
N SER A 11 -6.66 -0.51 12.73
CA SER A 11 -6.81 -1.28 11.48
C SER A 11 -7.24 -0.42 10.27
N TYR A 12 -7.68 0.82 10.48
CA TYR A 12 -7.99 1.78 9.41
C TYR A 12 -6.83 2.71 9.06
N LEU A 13 -5.73 2.64 9.81
CA LEU A 13 -4.50 3.39 9.58
C LEU A 13 -3.35 2.41 9.31
N SER A 14 -2.31 2.87 8.61
CA SER A 14 -1.09 2.06 8.58
C SER A 14 -0.49 1.99 9.98
N PRO A 15 0.15 0.87 10.37
CA PRO A 15 0.78 0.75 11.69
C PRO A 15 1.74 1.90 11.99
N GLN A 16 2.56 2.30 11.02
CA GLN A 16 3.54 3.37 11.17
C GLN A 16 2.88 4.74 11.41
N VAL A 17 1.78 5.03 10.71
CA VAL A 17 1.01 6.27 10.89
C VAL A 17 0.32 6.26 12.26
N PHE A 18 -0.25 5.13 12.66
CA PHE A 18 -0.87 4.98 13.98
C PHE A 18 0.15 5.24 15.10
N GLU A 19 1.33 4.62 15.04
CA GLU A 19 2.40 4.83 16.01
C GLU A 19 2.88 6.28 16.04
N SER A 20 3.04 6.91 14.88
CA SER A 20 3.43 8.31 14.77
C SER A 20 2.41 9.26 15.43
N ILE A 21 1.13 9.00 15.27
CA ILE A 21 0.06 9.82 15.87
C ILE A 21 -0.03 9.63 17.39
N PHE A 22 0.09 8.40 17.88
CA PHE A 22 -0.17 8.08 19.29
C PHE A 22 1.05 8.17 20.20
N TYR A 23 2.26 7.99 19.66
CA TYR A 23 3.48 7.90 20.46
C TYR A 23 4.50 9.01 20.21
N SER A 24 4.32 9.86 19.19
CA SER A 24 5.20 11.00 19.01
C SER A 24 4.77 12.17 19.90
N GLU A 25 5.65 12.57 20.81
CA GLU A 25 5.46 13.74 21.69
C GLU A 25 5.32 15.08 20.91
N ASN A 26 5.60 15.08 19.61
CA ASN A 26 5.58 16.25 18.71
C ASN A 26 4.38 16.28 17.76
N ALA A 27 3.29 15.60 18.05
CA ALA A 27 2.08 15.57 17.21
C ALA A 27 1.37 16.94 17.06
N SER A 28 1.80 17.94 17.82
CA SER A 28 1.23 19.29 17.74
C SER A 28 2.02 20.15 16.75
N GLY A 29 1.63 20.15 15.47
CA GLY A 29 1.97 21.25 14.59
C GLY A 29 2.48 20.98 13.17
N ARG A 30 2.85 19.76 12.80
CA ARG A 30 3.30 19.50 11.42
C ARG A 30 2.18 18.89 10.60
N LYS A 31 1.47 19.73 9.84
CA LYS A 31 0.45 19.25 8.93
C LYS A 31 1.04 18.48 7.74
N TYR A 32 2.19 18.89 7.21
CA TYR A 32 2.89 18.24 6.09
C TYR A 32 4.34 18.70 6.00
N GLN A 33 5.18 17.90 5.32
CA GLN A 33 6.57 18.23 5.05
C GLN A 33 7.02 17.69 3.69
N ARG A 34 8.07 18.31 3.12
CA ARG A 34 8.68 17.86 1.87
C ARG A 34 9.77 16.85 2.19
N LYS A 35 9.67 15.65 1.64
CA LYS A 35 10.62 14.56 1.81
C LYS A 35 10.91 13.86 0.49
N ASN A 36 12.10 13.29 0.38
CA ASN A 36 12.41 12.36 -0.71
C ASN A 36 11.84 10.98 -0.33
N LEU A 37 10.88 10.51 -1.12
CA LEU A 37 10.18 9.25 -0.90
C LEU A 37 10.40 8.31 -2.07
N THR A 38 10.41 7.00 -1.80
CA THR A 38 10.23 5.99 -2.82
C THR A 38 8.78 5.52 -2.78
N VAL A 39 8.06 5.72 -3.86
CA VAL A 39 6.63 5.44 -4.00
C VAL A 39 6.43 4.20 -4.84
N PHE A 40 5.55 3.34 -4.39
CA PHE A 40 5.17 2.08 -5.03
C PHE A 40 3.67 2.05 -5.29
N PHE A 41 3.29 1.59 -6.48
CA PHE A 41 1.93 1.23 -6.84
C PHE A 41 1.87 -0.19 -7.39
N SER A 42 0.82 -0.90 -7.05
CA SER A 42 0.47 -2.16 -7.71
C SER A 42 -1.02 -2.26 -7.97
N ASP A 43 -1.42 -3.01 -9.00
CA ASP A 43 -2.78 -3.45 -9.24
C ASP A 43 -2.83 -4.85 -9.87
N ILE A 44 -4.01 -5.45 -9.86
CA ILE A 44 -4.26 -6.73 -10.50
C ILE A 44 -4.65 -6.49 -11.97
N VAL A 45 -3.97 -7.19 -12.89
CA VAL A 45 -4.26 -7.09 -14.32
C VAL A 45 -5.70 -7.57 -14.61
N ASN A 46 -6.47 -6.76 -15.35
CA ASN A 46 -7.85 -7.05 -15.72
C ASN A 46 -8.78 -7.30 -14.52
N PHE A 47 -8.54 -6.61 -13.40
CA PHE A 47 -9.35 -6.77 -12.19
C PHE A 47 -10.84 -6.46 -12.42
N THR A 48 -11.17 -5.48 -13.24
CA THR A 48 -12.56 -5.14 -13.57
C THR A 48 -13.28 -6.34 -14.17
N ASP A 49 -12.71 -7.01 -15.16
CA ASP A 49 -13.29 -8.20 -15.79
C ASP A 49 -13.43 -9.35 -14.77
N LEU A 50 -12.44 -9.49 -13.88
CA LEU A 50 -12.49 -10.48 -12.82
C LEU A 50 -13.63 -10.19 -11.84
N SER A 51 -13.80 -8.93 -11.44
CA SER A 51 -14.85 -8.51 -10.51
C SER A 51 -16.24 -8.67 -11.07
N ASP A 52 -16.41 -8.50 -12.38
CA ASP A 52 -17.71 -8.66 -13.05
C ASP A 52 -18.10 -10.13 -13.24
N THR A 53 -17.15 -11.04 -13.19
CA THR A 53 -17.39 -12.48 -13.43
C THR A 53 -17.48 -13.32 -12.17
N LEU A 54 -16.98 -12.84 -11.04
CA LEU A 54 -16.98 -13.57 -9.77
C LEU A 54 -18.23 -13.26 -8.93
N GLU A 55 -18.68 -14.27 -8.20
CA GLU A 55 -19.68 -14.06 -7.14
C GLU A 55 -19.10 -13.11 -6.08
N PRO A 56 -19.92 -12.17 -5.53
CA PRO A 56 -19.44 -11.12 -4.61
C PRO A 56 -18.66 -11.63 -3.40
N GLU A 57 -19.09 -12.74 -2.80
CA GLU A 57 -18.45 -13.33 -1.64
C GLU A 57 -17.07 -13.93 -1.97
N LEU A 58 -16.96 -14.53 -3.15
CA LEU A 58 -15.71 -15.07 -3.65
C LEU A 58 -14.73 -13.94 -3.99
N LEU A 59 -15.22 -12.90 -4.66
CA LEU A 59 -14.44 -11.70 -4.95
C LEU A 59 -13.87 -11.09 -3.66
N ALA A 60 -14.73 -10.88 -2.65
CA ALA A 60 -14.31 -10.35 -1.35
C ALA A 60 -13.24 -11.22 -0.68
N THR A 61 -13.39 -12.55 -0.72
CA THR A 61 -12.42 -13.50 -0.17
C THR A 61 -11.07 -13.39 -0.85
N VAL A 62 -11.05 -13.36 -2.18
CA VAL A 62 -9.83 -13.28 -3.00
C VAL A 62 -9.12 -11.95 -2.79
N ILE A 63 -9.85 -10.83 -2.84
CA ILE A 63 -9.28 -9.50 -2.64
C ILE A 63 -8.72 -9.32 -1.23
N ASN A 64 -9.47 -9.71 -0.21
CA ASN A 64 -8.99 -9.60 1.17
C ASN A 64 -7.75 -10.47 1.42
N ASN A 65 -7.68 -11.66 0.82
CA ASN A 65 -6.47 -12.49 0.87
C ASN A 65 -5.29 -11.78 0.18
N TYR A 66 -5.48 -11.29 -1.04
CA TYR A 66 -4.44 -10.55 -1.78
C TYR A 66 -3.95 -9.33 -1.01
N LEU A 67 -4.87 -8.45 -0.57
CA LEU A 67 -4.51 -7.24 0.17
C LEU A 67 -3.80 -7.56 1.49
N SER A 68 -4.22 -8.59 2.21
CA SER A 68 -3.58 -9.03 3.45
C SER A 68 -2.15 -9.51 3.22
N GLU A 69 -1.91 -10.31 2.17
CA GLU A 69 -0.58 -10.79 1.81
C GLU A 69 0.35 -9.64 1.40
N MET A 70 -0.14 -8.70 0.57
CA MET A 70 0.64 -7.53 0.16
C MET A 70 0.95 -6.61 1.34
N THR A 71 -0.03 -6.40 2.23
CA THR A 71 0.14 -5.63 3.46
C THR A 71 1.22 -6.20 4.37
N ASN A 72 1.20 -7.51 4.62
CA ASN A 72 2.18 -8.18 5.47
C ASN A 72 3.59 -8.02 4.91
N ILE A 73 3.76 -8.17 3.60
CA ILE A 73 5.06 -7.98 2.94
C ILE A 73 5.49 -6.51 3.03
N ALA A 74 4.60 -5.55 2.78
CA ALA A 74 4.93 -4.13 2.89
C ALA A 74 5.42 -3.77 4.30
N ILE A 75 4.76 -4.24 5.34
CA ILE A 75 5.16 -4.03 6.74
C ILE A 75 6.51 -4.70 7.04
N GLU A 76 6.73 -5.93 6.57
CA GLU A 76 7.99 -6.66 6.74
C GLU A 76 9.21 -5.87 6.23
N TYR A 77 9.03 -5.18 5.09
CA TYR A 77 10.10 -4.37 4.48
C TYR A 77 10.15 -2.91 4.98
N GLY A 78 9.29 -2.53 5.91
CA GLY A 78 9.25 -1.17 6.47
C GLY A 78 8.53 -0.14 5.62
N GLY A 79 7.73 -0.59 4.65
CA GLY A 79 6.89 0.29 3.82
C GLY A 79 5.70 0.85 4.60
N THR A 80 5.39 2.11 4.37
CA THR A 80 4.19 2.76 4.89
C THR A 80 3.05 2.60 3.90
N ILE A 81 2.00 1.88 4.28
CA ILE A 81 0.82 1.71 3.43
C ILE A 81 0.01 2.99 3.47
N ASP A 82 -0.14 3.63 2.32
CA ASP A 82 -0.97 4.83 2.19
C ASP A 82 -2.45 4.44 2.14
N LYS A 83 -2.84 3.75 1.09
CA LYS A 83 -4.24 3.37 0.85
C LYS A 83 -4.37 2.19 -0.11
N PHE A 84 -5.57 1.63 -0.08
CA PHE A 84 -6.07 0.75 -1.14
C PHE A 84 -7.05 1.53 -2.02
N ILE A 85 -6.95 1.35 -3.33
CA ILE A 85 -7.88 1.93 -4.32
C ILE A 85 -8.42 0.75 -5.14
N GLY A 86 -9.53 0.17 -4.68
CA GLY A 86 -9.99 -1.12 -5.21
C GLY A 86 -8.99 -2.23 -4.93
N ASP A 87 -8.42 -2.79 -6.00
CA ASP A 87 -7.33 -3.76 -5.96
C ASP A 87 -5.93 -3.14 -5.93
N ALA A 88 -5.83 -1.84 -6.17
CA ALA A 88 -4.55 -1.13 -6.16
C ALA A 88 -4.04 -0.89 -4.73
N VAL A 89 -2.74 -1.04 -4.56
CA VAL A 89 -2.03 -0.80 -3.30
C VAL A 89 -1.01 0.31 -3.52
N MET A 90 -1.09 1.36 -2.71
CA MET A 90 -0.08 2.42 -2.66
C MET A 90 0.74 2.32 -1.37
N VAL A 91 2.05 2.23 -1.52
CA VAL A 91 3.03 2.18 -0.43
C VAL A 91 4.11 3.22 -0.67
N PHE A 92 4.65 3.80 0.37
CA PHE A 92 5.85 4.64 0.25
C PHE A 92 6.87 4.32 1.35
N PHE A 93 8.12 4.66 1.07
CA PHE A 93 9.27 4.54 1.98
C PHE A 93 9.89 5.92 2.18
N GLY A 94 10.42 6.18 3.38
CA GLY A 94 11.07 7.43 3.73
C GLY A 94 10.26 8.33 4.67
N ASP A 95 9.07 7.89 5.06
CA ASP A 95 8.21 8.55 6.05
C ASP A 95 7.23 7.53 6.67
N PRO A 96 6.88 7.63 7.96
CA PRO A 96 7.42 8.54 8.97
C PRO A 96 8.89 8.27 9.32
N GLU A 97 9.38 7.06 9.07
CA GLU A 97 10.77 6.66 9.29
C GLU A 97 11.53 6.50 7.98
N THR A 98 12.85 6.67 8.03
CA THR A 98 13.74 6.46 6.90
C THR A 98 15.04 5.80 7.36
N ASN A 99 15.57 4.89 6.53
CA ASN A 99 16.90 4.31 6.68
C ASN A 99 17.91 4.97 5.72
N GLY A 100 17.48 5.98 4.98
CA GLY A 100 18.23 6.64 3.92
C GLY A 100 17.62 6.42 2.56
N GLU A 101 17.78 7.39 1.64
CA GLU A 101 17.14 7.38 0.32
C GLU A 101 17.45 6.11 -0.49
N ARG A 102 18.70 5.65 -0.42
CA ARG A 102 19.16 4.46 -1.14
C ARG A 102 18.58 3.19 -0.52
N GLU A 103 18.63 3.08 0.79
CA GLU A 103 18.14 1.94 1.57
C GLU A 103 16.63 1.81 1.43
N ASP A 104 15.92 2.91 1.47
CA ASP A 104 14.46 2.98 1.27
C ASP A 104 14.07 2.52 -0.16
N ALA A 105 14.82 2.97 -1.18
CA ALA A 105 14.60 2.53 -2.56
C ALA A 105 14.89 1.04 -2.75
N LEU A 106 15.98 0.54 -2.14
CA LEU A 106 16.32 -0.88 -2.20
C LEU A 106 15.26 -1.74 -1.52
N ALA A 107 14.82 -1.36 -0.32
CA ALA A 107 13.77 -2.06 0.41
C ALA A 107 12.46 -2.12 -0.40
N CYS A 108 12.11 -1.03 -1.10
CA CYS A 108 10.94 -0.98 -1.96
C CYS A 108 11.05 -1.98 -3.14
N VAL A 109 12.20 -2.07 -3.79
CA VAL A 109 12.42 -3.01 -4.90
C VAL A 109 12.39 -4.47 -4.40
N GLU A 110 13.02 -4.76 -3.27
CA GLU A 110 13.00 -6.09 -2.65
C GLU A 110 11.59 -6.48 -2.23
N MET A 111 10.82 -5.57 -1.65
CA MET A 111 9.40 -5.73 -1.35
C MET A 111 8.62 -6.10 -2.60
N ALA A 112 8.79 -5.36 -3.69
CA ALA A 112 8.09 -5.62 -4.96
C ALA A 112 8.43 -7.02 -5.52
N ALA A 113 9.70 -7.43 -5.49
CA ALA A 113 10.12 -8.77 -5.90
C ALA A 113 9.50 -9.85 -5.01
N LYS A 114 9.46 -9.64 -3.69
CA LYS A 114 8.81 -10.57 -2.75
C LYS A 114 7.31 -10.68 -3.00
N MET A 115 6.64 -9.55 -3.27
CA MET A 115 5.22 -9.52 -3.62
C MET A 115 4.93 -10.32 -4.90
N GLN A 116 5.74 -10.15 -5.97
CA GLN A 116 5.60 -10.93 -7.20
C GLN A 116 5.73 -12.43 -6.94
N ASN A 117 6.74 -12.85 -6.19
CA ASN A 117 6.93 -14.25 -5.82
C ASN A 117 5.72 -14.79 -5.03
N ARG A 118 5.20 -13.97 -4.09
CA ARG A 118 4.02 -14.37 -3.31
C ARG A 118 2.77 -14.52 -4.17
N VAL A 119 2.56 -13.67 -5.14
CA VAL A 119 1.46 -13.80 -6.13
C VAL A 119 1.55 -15.15 -6.87
N VAL A 120 2.76 -15.56 -7.29
CA VAL A 120 2.98 -16.87 -7.92
C VAL A 120 2.62 -18.03 -6.96
N GLU A 121 3.04 -17.95 -5.70
CA GLU A 121 2.72 -18.96 -4.68
C GLU A 121 1.20 -19.08 -4.43
N LEU A 122 0.48 -17.96 -4.45
CA LEU A 122 -0.96 -17.90 -4.17
C LEU A 122 -1.83 -18.45 -5.32
N GLN A 123 -1.31 -18.62 -6.53
CA GLN A 123 -2.08 -19.12 -7.69
C GLN A 123 -2.79 -20.43 -7.40
N SER A 124 -2.13 -21.37 -6.73
CA SER A 124 -2.71 -22.67 -6.39
C SER A 124 -3.88 -22.56 -5.40
N TYR A 125 -3.80 -21.63 -4.46
CA TYR A 125 -4.87 -21.35 -3.52
C TYR A 125 -6.07 -20.70 -4.22
N TRP A 126 -5.86 -19.66 -5.03
CA TRP A 126 -6.91 -18.99 -5.77
C TRP A 126 -7.59 -19.92 -6.78
N LYS A 127 -6.82 -20.81 -7.43
CA LYS A 127 -7.39 -21.83 -8.30
C LYS A 127 -8.34 -22.78 -7.56
N LYS A 128 -8.02 -23.17 -6.33
CA LYS A 128 -8.92 -23.98 -5.48
C LYS A 128 -10.19 -23.24 -5.09
N LEU A 129 -10.14 -21.92 -5.00
CA LEU A 129 -11.30 -21.05 -4.75
C LEU A 129 -12.18 -20.87 -6.00
N GLY A 130 -11.74 -21.28 -7.19
CA GLY A 130 -12.51 -21.17 -8.42
C GLY A 130 -12.01 -20.12 -9.41
N ILE A 131 -10.88 -19.46 -9.14
CA ILE A 131 -10.25 -18.52 -10.10
C ILE A 131 -9.63 -19.35 -11.24
N LYS A 132 -10.18 -19.20 -12.44
CA LYS A 132 -9.79 -20.00 -13.61
C LYS A 132 -8.47 -19.57 -14.22
N ASN A 133 -8.26 -18.25 -14.30
CA ASN A 133 -7.07 -17.65 -14.90
C ASN A 133 -6.07 -17.25 -13.83
N ALA A 134 -4.78 -17.37 -14.13
CA ALA A 134 -3.75 -16.88 -13.25
C ALA A 134 -3.87 -15.36 -13.07
N MET A 135 -3.87 -14.90 -11.82
CA MET A 135 -3.84 -13.48 -11.52
C MET A 135 -2.41 -12.96 -11.68
N GLN A 136 -2.28 -11.85 -12.38
CA GLN A 136 -1.03 -11.12 -12.57
C GLN A 136 -1.14 -9.76 -11.89
N VAL A 137 -0.02 -9.26 -11.37
CA VAL A 137 0.06 -7.97 -10.69
C VAL A 137 1.11 -7.12 -11.38
N ARG A 138 0.71 -5.91 -11.77
CA ARG A 138 1.60 -4.89 -12.31
C ARG A 138 2.09 -3.99 -11.18
N MET A 139 3.33 -3.55 -11.28
CA MET A 139 3.95 -2.71 -10.26
C MET A 139 4.72 -1.56 -10.90
N GLY A 140 4.70 -0.40 -10.23
CA GLY A 140 5.47 0.78 -10.60
C GLY A 140 6.13 1.41 -9.39
N ILE A 141 7.39 1.82 -9.53
CA ILE A 141 8.19 2.42 -8.46
C ILE A 141 8.82 3.71 -8.99
N SER A 142 8.80 4.75 -8.18
CA SER A 142 9.47 6.01 -8.47
C SER A 142 9.99 6.65 -7.19
N THR A 143 11.15 7.29 -7.26
CA THR A 143 11.76 8.00 -6.13
C THR A 143 11.87 9.48 -6.46
N GLY A 144 11.58 10.33 -5.48
CA GLY A 144 11.74 11.78 -5.58
C GLY A 144 11.04 12.55 -4.47
N TYR A 145 11.13 13.87 -4.54
CA TYR A 145 10.55 14.75 -3.54
C TYR A 145 9.02 14.78 -3.64
N CYS A 146 8.38 14.45 -2.53
CA CYS A 146 6.94 14.52 -2.31
C CYS A 146 6.62 15.42 -1.13
N THR A 147 5.39 15.90 -1.07
CA THR A 147 4.82 16.50 0.15
C THR A 147 4.01 15.42 0.86
N VAL A 148 4.37 15.06 2.08
CA VAL A 148 3.76 14.01 2.88
C VAL A 148 3.23 14.56 4.19
N GLY A 149 2.09 14.08 4.65
CA GLY A 149 1.46 14.49 5.88
C GLY A 149 -0.06 14.37 5.85
N ASP A 150 -0.70 15.19 6.69
CA ASP A 150 -2.15 15.21 6.83
C ASP A 150 -2.77 16.12 5.78
N PHE A 151 -3.60 15.53 4.92
CA PHE A 151 -4.37 16.24 3.90
C PHE A 151 -5.86 15.92 4.03
N GLY A 152 -6.69 16.92 3.80
CA GLY A 152 -8.13 16.75 3.82
C GLY A 152 -8.88 17.92 4.45
N SER A 153 -10.05 17.62 5.00
CA SER A 153 -10.91 18.59 5.69
C SER A 153 -10.72 18.49 7.21
N THR A 154 -11.30 19.45 7.94
CA THR A 154 -11.33 19.41 9.42
C THR A 154 -12.07 18.19 9.98
N GLN A 155 -12.90 17.55 9.17
CA GLN A 155 -13.71 16.38 9.58
C GLN A 155 -13.12 15.03 9.11
N ARG A 156 -12.25 15.06 8.09
CA ARG A 156 -11.61 13.87 7.55
C ARG A 156 -10.22 14.20 7.04
N LEU A 157 -9.23 13.59 7.64
CA LEU A 157 -7.82 13.69 7.25
C LEU A 157 -7.34 12.33 6.72
N ASP A 158 -6.52 12.38 5.69
CA ASP A 158 -5.76 11.25 5.18
C ASP A 158 -4.27 11.57 5.32
N TYR A 159 -3.51 10.67 5.92
CA TYR A 159 -2.06 10.73 5.89
C TYR A 159 -1.56 10.15 4.57
N THR A 160 -1.05 10.99 3.70
CA THR A 160 -0.72 10.62 2.33
C THR A 160 0.42 11.47 1.75
N ALA A 161 0.88 11.12 0.56
CA ALA A 161 1.90 11.83 -0.18
C ALA A 161 1.37 12.37 -1.52
N PHE A 162 1.81 13.58 -1.88
CA PHE A 162 1.56 14.20 -3.18
C PHE A 162 2.87 14.58 -3.85
N GLY A 163 2.92 14.49 -5.16
CA GLY A 163 4.05 14.93 -5.96
C GLY A 163 4.20 14.17 -7.26
N SER A 164 5.10 14.64 -8.14
CA SER A 164 5.38 13.99 -9.41
C SER A 164 5.84 12.53 -9.28
N PRO A 165 6.62 12.11 -8.24
CA PRO A 165 6.96 10.71 -8.06
C PRO A 165 5.75 9.80 -7.83
N VAL A 166 4.72 10.29 -7.14
CA VAL A 166 3.45 9.55 -6.93
C VAL A 166 2.78 9.29 -8.28
N ASN A 167 2.63 10.33 -9.09
CA ASN A 167 2.02 10.23 -10.43
C ASN A 167 2.85 9.34 -11.36
N LEU A 168 4.18 9.44 -11.28
CA LEU A 168 5.08 8.64 -12.12
C LEU A 168 5.00 7.16 -11.75
N ALA A 169 5.01 6.81 -10.45
CA ALA A 169 4.88 5.44 -10.01
C ALA A 169 3.55 4.81 -10.48
N ALA A 170 2.45 5.55 -10.39
CA ALA A 170 1.15 5.10 -10.88
C ALA A 170 1.16 4.84 -12.40
N ARG A 171 1.74 5.76 -13.20
CA ARG A 171 1.87 5.59 -14.66
C ARG A 171 2.77 4.43 -15.05
N LEU A 172 3.89 4.24 -14.34
CA LEU A 172 4.78 3.11 -14.57
C LEU A 172 4.08 1.78 -14.30
N GLN A 173 3.26 1.72 -13.27
CA GLN A 173 2.43 0.56 -12.96
C GLN A 173 1.44 0.27 -14.09
N GLU A 174 0.74 1.28 -14.62
CA GLU A 174 -0.21 1.12 -15.73
C GLU A 174 0.47 0.62 -17.02
N LEU A 175 1.72 1.01 -17.26
CA LEU A 175 2.50 0.65 -18.45
C LEU A 175 3.25 -0.68 -18.31
N ALA A 176 3.31 -1.25 -17.11
CA ALA A 176 3.98 -2.52 -16.88
C ALA A 176 3.24 -3.65 -17.61
N PRO A 177 3.99 -4.64 -18.18
CA PRO A 177 3.41 -5.79 -18.90
C PRO A 177 2.59 -6.70 -18.01
#